data_7bbd8067370322363fa5a0236867be77
#
_entry.id   7bbd8067370322363fa5a0236867be77
#
_cell.length_a   1.000
_cell.length_b   1.000
_cell.length_c   1.000
_cell.angle_alpha   90.00
_cell.angle_beta   90.00
_cell.angle_gamma   90.00
#
_symmetry.space_group_name_H-M   'P 1'
#
loop_
_entity.id
_entity.type
_entity.pdbx_description
1 polymer ?
#
loop_
_entity_poly.entity_id
_entity_poly.type
_entity_poly.pdbx_seq_one_letter_code
_entity_poly.pdbx_strand_id
1 'polypeptide(L)'
;MINRIDEIQMNYIDIAKKVIQTELTSLENLKNTIGEEFQSVIESLLACKGKVIISGMGKSGLIAKKIAATLASTGTPSFFMHPGEAYHGDLGMIEPQDAVLLISNSGETNEVLKLIAFLKDNENLVIGMSNFPNSTLATNSKYHLNLAVLEEACPLDLAPTTSTTATLVVGDAIAVALMKAREFKAENFARFHPGGSLGKKLLTRVKDVMRTDNLPYLSADAKSDELVLKLSEGRLGLVIIGEENNPKGIITDGDLRRALVKYLSLIHISEPT
;
A
#
# COMPACT_ATOMS: atom_id res chain seq x y z
N MET A 1 -32.52 53.74 -2.25
CA MET A 1 -31.63 53.11 -1.25
C MET A 1 -31.53 51.64 -1.59
N ILE A 2 -30.49 51.26 -2.29
CA ILE A 2 -30.22 49.84 -2.63
C ILE A 2 -29.34 49.30 -1.52
N ASN A 3 -29.90 48.39 -0.71
CA ASN A 3 -29.16 47.67 0.32
C ASN A 3 -28.02 46.88 -0.38
N ARG A 4 -26.78 47.30 -0.11
CA ARG A 4 -25.61 46.43 -0.32
C ARG A 4 -25.77 45.27 0.65
N ILE A 5 -26.11 44.11 0.13
CA ILE A 5 -25.87 42.84 0.80
C ILE A 5 -24.31 42.74 0.78
N ASP A 6 -23.70 42.87 1.96
CA ASP A 6 -22.27 42.58 2.12
C ASP A 6 -22.06 41.12 1.66
N GLU A 7 -21.42 40.93 0.51
CA GLU A 7 -20.96 39.62 0.06
C GLU A 7 -19.94 39.16 1.12
N ILE A 8 -20.36 38.30 2.03
CA ILE A 8 -19.47 37.60 2.95
C ILE A 8 -18.50 36.79 2.07
N GLN A 9 -17.32 37.33 1.85
CA GLN A 9 -16.29 36.65 1.10
C GLN A 9 -15.95 35.34 1.81
N MET A 10 -16.39 34.22 1.26
CA MET A 10 -16.22 32.89 1.84
C MET A 10 -14.74 32.53 1.91
N ASN A 11 -14.21 32.28 3.11
CA ASN A 11 -12.81 31.89 3.30
C ASN A 11 -12.68 30.36 3.20
N TYR A 12 -12.31 29.86 2.05
CA TYR A 12 -12.14 28.42 1.81
C TYR A 12 -11.01 27.80 2.63
N ILE A 13 -10.00 28.60 3.05
CA ILE A 13 -8.92 28.12 3.90
C ILE A 13 -9.45 27.80 5.29
N ASP A 14 -10.31 28.64 5.84
CA ASP A 14 -10.89 28.40 7.16
C ASP A 14 -11.87 27.20 7.13
N ILE A 15 -12.59 27.04 6.02
CA ILE A 15 -13.44 25.84 5.82
C ILE A 15 -12.59 24.58 5.84
N ALA A 16 -11.49 24.56 5.06
CA ALA A 16 -10.60 23.39 5.02
C ALA A 16 -9.99 23.07 6.40
N LYS A 17 -9.54 24.09 7.14
CA LYS A 17 -9.03 23.92 8.51
C LYS A 17 -10.09 23.38 9.45
N LYS A 18 -11.34 23.84 9.33
CA LYS A 18 -12.45 23.36 10.14
C LYS A 18 -12.75 21.88 9.87
N VAL A 19 -12.78 21.46 8.60
CA VAL A 19 -12.94 20.04 8.23
C VAL A 19 -11.87 19.18 8.89
N ILE A 20 -10.60 19.55 8.74
CA ILE A 20 -9.49 18.83 9.36
C ILE A 20 -9.64 18.77 10.88
N GLN A 21 -10.02 19.88 11.51
CA GLN A 21 -10.21 19.93 12.98
C GLN A 21 -11.36 19.03 13.45
N THR A 22 -12.48 19.00 12.74
CA THR A 22 -13.62 18.11 13.06
C THR A 22 -13.19 16.64 12.99
N GLU A 23 -12.48 16.25 11.93
CA GLU A 23 -11.97 14.89 11.78
C GLU A 23 -10.95 14.54 12.87
N LEU A 24 -10.01 15.43 13.18
CA LEU A 24 -9.04 15.23 14.26
C LEU A 24 -9.73 15.02 15.61
N THR A 25 -10.73 15.83 15.93
CA THR A 25 -11.47 15.71 17.20
C THR A 25 -12.16 14.34 17.31
N SER A 26 -12.77 13.87 16.22
CA SER A 26 -13.39 12.54 16.19
C SER A 26 -12.34 11.41 16.27
N LEU A 27 -11.17 11.56 15.67
CA LEU A 27 -10.09 10.57 15.77
C LEU A 27 -9.49 10.51 17.18
N GLU A 28 -9.39 11.64 17.89
CA GLU A 28 -8.99 11.65 19.31
C GLU A 28 -10.02 10.92 20.19
N ASN A 29 -11.32 11.10 19.90
CA ASN A 29 -12.37 10.36 20.59
C ASN A 29 -12.30 8.86 20.28
N LEU A 30 -12.14 8.48 19.00
CA LEU A 30 -11.95 7.10 18.56
C LEU A 30 -10.79 6.42 19.28
N LYS A 31 -9.66 7.10 19.45
CA LYS A 31 -8.48 6.57 20.14
C LYS A 31 -8.83 6.07 21.56
N ASN A 32 -9.75 6.74 22.24
CA ASN A 32 -10.17 6.37 23.59
C ASN A 32 -11.11 5.14 23.62
N THR A 33 -11.67 4.72 22.47
CA THR A 33 -12.51 3.51 22.39
C THR A 33 -11.72 2.26 22.04
N ILE A 34 -10.45 2.40 21.62
CA ILE A 34 -9.58 1.27 21.33
C ILE A 34 -9.13 0.60 22.61
N GLY A 35 -9.63 -0.59 22.88
CA GLY A 35 -9.40 -1.33 24.12
C GLY A 35 -9.35 -2.85 23.89
N GLU A 36 -9.80 -3.61 24.89
CA GLU A 36 -9.74 -5.08 24.90
C GLU A 36 -10.47 -5.74 23.72
N GLU A 37 -11.55 -5.11 23.25
CA GLU A 37 -12.30 -5.65 22.10
C GLU A 37 -11.47 -5.59 20.81
N PHE A 38 -10.71 -4.50 20.61
CA PHE A 38 -9.76 -4.42 19.49
C PHE A 38 -8.67 -5.49 19.61
N GLN A 39 -8.14 -5.72 20.81
CA GLN A 39 -7.18 -6.79 21.08
C GLN A 39 -7.76 -8.15 20.70
N SER A 40 -8.99 -8.45 21.14
CA SER A 40 -9.69 -9.72 20.83
C SER A 40 -9.93 -9.89 19.32
N VAL A 41 -10.22 -8.81 18.59
CA VAL A 41 -10.32 -8.82 17.12
C VAL A 41 -9.00 -9.24 16.50
N ILE A 42 -7.88 -8.61 16.91
CA ILE A 42 -6.56 -8.94 16.35
C ILE A 42 -6.18 -10.40 16.62
N GLU A 43 -6.39 -10.91 17.84
CA GLU A 43 -6.12 -12.29 18.22
C GLU A 43 -6.96 -13.27 17.39
N SER A 44 -8.25 -12.97 17.21
CA SER A 44 -9.15 -13.79 16.39
C SER A 44 -8.75 -13.80 14.91
N LEU A 45 -8.32 -12.65 14.37
CA LEU A 45 -7.82 -12.56 12.99
C LEU A 45 -6.48 -13.28 12.80
N LEU A 46 -5.62 -13.30 13.82
CA LEU A 46 -4.39 -14.09 13.80
C LEU A 46 -4.65 -15.59 13.82
N ALA A 47 -5.69 -16.02 14.56
CA ALA A 47 -6.12 -17.41 14.65
C ALA A 47 -6.93 -17.88 13.44
N CYS A 48 -7.45 -16.96 12.63
CA CYS A 48 -8.25 -17.25 11.44
C CYS A 48 -7.47 -18.09 10.44
N LYS A 49 -8.05 -19.19 9.98
CA LYS A 49 -7.44 -20.13 9.02
C LYS A 49 -7.83 -19.82 7.56
N GLY A 50 -8.87 -19.04 7.39
CA GLY A 50 -9.38 -18.60 6.10
C GLY A 50 -8.89 -17.20 5.71
N LYS A 51 -9.76 -16.51 4.98
CA LYS A 51 -9.56 -15.14 4.50
C LYS A 51 -10.29 -14.15 5.41
N VAL A 52 -9.94 -12.88 5.32
CA VAL A 52 -10.71 -11.78 5.90
C VAL A 52 -11.53 -11.14 4.79
N ILE A 53 -12.84 -11.28 4.86
CA ILE A 53 -13.77 -10.70 3.89
C ILE A 53 -14.30 -9.40 4.45
N ILE A 54 -14.20 -8.31 3.69
CA ILE A 54 -14.65 -7.00 4.12
C ILE A 54 -15.85 -6.59 3.26
N SER A 55 -16.92 -6.16 3.89
CA SER A 55 -18.16 -5.79 3.19
C SER A 55 -18.74 -4.49 3.74
N GLY A 56 -19.34 -3.68 2.84
CA GLY A 56 -19.97 -2.41 3.15
C GLY A 56 -20.59 -1.77 1.92
N MET A 57 -21.57 -0.88 2.13
CA MET A 57 -22.28 -0.18 1.07
C MET A 57 -21.72 1.23 0.82
N GLY A 58 -21.85 1.71 -0.42
CA GLY A 58 -21.58 3.09 -0.81
C GLY A 58 -20.16 3.55 -0.44
N LYS A 59 -20.05 4.66 0.30
CA LYS A 59 -18.76 5.20 0.73
C LYS A 59 -18.02 4.25 1.69
N SER A 60 -18.76 3.62 2.62
CA SER A 60 -18.20 2.56 3.49
C SER A 60 -17.64 1.39 2.67
N GLY A 61 -18.29 1.02 1.57
CA GLY A 61 -17.81 -0.01 0.65
C GLY A 61 -16.51 0.38 -0.07
N LEU A 62 -16.33 1.66 -0.43
CA LEU A 62 -15.07 2.15 -1.02
C LEU A 62 -13.92 2.06 0.00
N ILE A 63 -14.18 2.41 1.25
CA ILE A 63 -13.18 2.27 2.32
C ILE A 63 -12.91 0.78 2.61
N ALA A 64 -13.95 -0.05 2.63
CA ALA A 64 -13.82 -1.51 2.77
C ALA A 64 -12.90 -2.12 1.70
N LYS A 65 -13.02 -1.69 0.43
CA LYS A 65 -12.11 -2.10 -0.65
C LYS A 65 -10.66 -1.73 -0.35
N LYS A 66 -10.42 -0.50 0.15
CA LYS A 66 -9.07 -0.06 0.52
C LYS A 66 -8.52 -0.89 1.67
N ILE A 67 -9.30 -1.16 2.70
CA ILE A 67 -8.90 -1.99 3.84
C ILE A 67 -8.53 -3.41 3.37
N ALA A 68 -9.38 -4.04 2.54
CA ALA A 68 -9.10 -5.34 1.97
C ALA A 68 -7.78 -5.37 1.20
N ALA A 69 -7.56 -4.37 0.32
CA ALA A 69 -6.31 -4.27 -0.43
C ALA A 69 -5.09 -4.07 0.48
N THR A 70 -5.21 -3.28 1.55
CA THR A 70 -4.14 -3.08 2.53
C THR A 70 -3.81 -4.38 3.26
N LEU A 71 -4.81 -5.10 3.77
CA LEU A 71 -4.64 -6.40 4.44
C LEU A 71 -3.97 -7.42 3.51
N ALA A 72 -4.46 -7.56 2.27
CA ALA A 72 -3.88 -8.48 1.30
C ALA A 72 -2.41 -8.17 1.02
N SER A 73 -2.08 -6.89 0.82
CA SER A 73 -0.72 -6.44 0.52
C SER A 73 0.24 -6.51 1.72
N THR A 74 -0.30 -6.65 2.93
CA THR A 74 0.46 -6.75 4.18
C THR A 74 0.42 -8.15 4.81
N GLY A 75 0.05 -9.18 4.02
CA GLY A 75 0.19 -10.57 4.40
C GLY A 75 -1.04 -11.20 5.06
N THR A 76 -2.19 -10.53 5.06
CA THR A 76 -3.47 -11.11 5.48
C THR A 76 -4.32 -11.37 4.24
N PRO A 77 -4.56 -12.63 3.81
CA PRO A 77 -5.42 -12.93 2.68
C PRO A 77 -6.81 -12.31 2.88
N SER A 78 -7.22 -11.43 1.98
CA SER A 78 -8.47 -10.68 2.12
C SER A 78 -8.99 -10.20 0.79
N PHE A 79 -10.30 -9.99 0.71
CA PHE A 79 -10.96 -9.38 -0.42
C PHE A 79 -12.22 -8.62 0.02
N PHE A 80 -12.68 -7.73 -0.86
CA PHE A 80 -13.93 -7.00 -0.68
C PHE A 80 -15.08 -7.75 -1.35
N MET A 81 -16.19 -7.91 -0.63
CA MET A 81 -17.44 -8.43 -1.15
C MET A 81 -18.52 -7.36 -1.07
N HIS A 82 -19.17 -7.06 -2.19
CA HIS A 82 -20.27 -6.10 -2.20
C HIS A 82 -21.53 -6.75 -1.61
N PRO A 83 -22.18 -6.17 -0.56
CA PRO A 83 -23.29 -6.83 0.10
C PRO A 83 -24.52 -7.03 -0.81
N GLY A 84 -24.72 -6.17 -1.81
CA GLY A 84 -25.75 -6.35 -2.83
C GLY A 84 -25.50 -7.56 -3.74
N GLU A 85 -24.25 -7.77 -4.20
CA GLU A 85 -23.89 -8.89 -5.06
C GLU A 85 -23.88 -10.22 -4.30
N ALA A 86 -23.62 -10.16 -3.00
CA ALA A 86 -23.61 -11.34 -2.14
C ALA A 86 -24.87 -12.19 -2.30
N TYR A 87 -26.04 -11.58 -2.39
CA TYR A 87 -27.32 -12.26 -2.58
C TYR A 87 -27.55 -12.81 -4.00
N HIS A 88 -26.68 -12.46 -4.93
CA HIS A 88 -26.74 -12.94 -6.32
C HIS A 88 -25.73 -14.04 -6.61
N GLY A 89 -25.14 -14.61 -5.55
CA GLY A 89 -24.27 -15.79 -5.66
C GLY A 89 -22.91 -15.68 -4.97
N ASP A 90 -22.41 -14.46 -4.65
CA ASP A 90 -21.09 -14.28 -4.06
C ASP A 90 -20.98 -14.81 -2.62
N LEU A 91 -22.11 -15.12 -1.93
CA LEU A 91 -22.10 -15.85 -0.67
C LEU A 91 -21.36 -17.20 -0.77
N GLY A 92 -21.36 -17.82 -1.95
CA GLY A 92 -20.58 -19.03 -2.22
C GLY A 92 -19.04 -18.86 -2.16
N MET A 93 -18.55 -17.62 -2.08
CA MET A 93 -17.12 -17.32 -1.90
C MET A 93 -16.68 -17.40 -0.42
N ILE A 94 -17.63 -17.47 0.52
CA ILE A 94 -17.40 -17.45 1.97
C ILE A 94 -17.30 -18.89 2.47
N GLU A 95 -16.18 -19.22 3.08
CA GLU A 95 -15.96 -20.51 3.73
C GLU A 95 -16.15 -20.39 5.26
N PRO A 96 -16.54 -21.46 5.98
CA PRO A 96 -16.77 -21.39 7.44
C PRO A 96 -15.58 -20.87 8.24
N GLN A 97 -14.34 -21.11 7.78
CA GLN A 97 -13.12 -20.64 8.44
C GLN A 97 -12.77 -19.17 8.16
N ASP A 98 -13.54 -18.48 7.32
CA ASP A 98 -13.30 -17.07 7.01
C ASP A 98 -13.82 -16.14 8.13
N ALA A 99 -13.13 -15.03 8.33
CA ALA A 99 -13.60 -13.93 9.15
C ALA A 99 -14.26 -12.87 8.27
N VAL A 100 -15.35 -12.28 8.72
CA VAL A 100 -16.09 -11.27 7.96
C VAL A 100 -16.18 -9.96 8.75
N LEU A 101 -15.62 -8.88 8.20
CA LEU A 101 -15.72 -7.51 8.71
C LEU A 101 -16.81 -6.77 7.96
N LEU A 102 -17.91 -6.50 8.65
CA LEU A 102 -19.05 -5.75 8.14
C LEU A 102 -18.98 -4.28 8.56
N ILE A 103 -19.07 -3.36 7.59
CA ILE A 103 -18.91 -1.92 7.81
C ILE A 103 -20.22 -1.19 7.46
N SER A 104 -20.78 -0.50 8.45
CA SER A 104 -21.95 0.36 8.29
C SER A 104 -21.91 1.47 9.34
N ASN A 105 -21.83 2.74 8.95
CA ASN A 105 -21.76 3.83 9.93
C ASN A 105 -22.96 3.83 10.89
N SER A 106 -24.19 3.70 10.37
CA SER A 106 -25.40 3.59 11.20
C SER A 106 -25.52 2.24 11.92
N GLY A 107 -24.88 1.19 11.40
CA GLY A 107 -25.12 -0.19 11.83
C GLY A 107 -26.49 -0.74 11.44
N GLU A 108 -27.26 -0.03 10.59
CA GLU A 108 -28.63 -0.36 10.20
C GLU A 108 -28.80 -0.48 8.68
N THR A 109 -27.71 -0.58 7.91
CA THR A 109 -27.77 -0.75 6.47
C THR A 109 -28.35 -2.12 6.09
N ASN A 110 -29.53 -2.16 5.52
CA ASN A 110 -30.29 -3.38 5.23
C ASN A 110 -29.48 -4.43 4.45
N GLU A 111 -28.73 -4.03 3.42
CA GLU A 111 -27.94 -4.93 2.59
C GLU A 111 -26.82 -5.59 3.38
N VAL A 112 -26.22 -4.88 4.34
CA VAL A 112 -25.17 -5.40 5.23
C VAL A 112 -25.82 -6.35 6.27
N LEU A 113 -26.93 -5.94 6.88
CA LEU A 113 -27.63 -6.75 7.90
C LEU A 113 -28.16 -8.08 7.37
N LYS A 114 -28.60 -8.10 6.13
CA LYS A 114 -29.04 -9.35 5.49
C LYS A 114 -27.93 -10.43 5.50
N LEU A 115 -26.66 -10.06 5.39
CA LEU A 115 -25.55 -11.03 5.42
C LEU A 115 -25.45 -11.78 6.76
N ILE A 116 -25.90 -11.18 7.86
CA ILE A 116 -25.71 -11.71 9.22
C ILE A 116 -26.35 -13.08 9.39
N ALA A 117 -27.55 -13.29 8.83
CA ALA A 117 -28.25 -14.57 8.94
C ALA A 117 -27.43 -15.71 8.33
N PHE A 118 -26.93 -15.53 7.10
CA PHE A 118 -26.09 -16.49 6.43
C PHE A 118 -24.77 -16.71 7.17
N LEU A 119 -24.11 -15.64 7.63
CA LEU A 119 -22.82 -15.73 8.32
C LEU A 119 -22.92 -16.46 9.65
N LYS A 120 -24.04 -16.32 10.36
CA LYS A 120 -24.31 -17.06 11.61
C LYS A 120 -24.55 -18.54 11.33
N ASP A 121 -25.34 -18.85 10.30
CA ASP A 121 -25.63 -20.24 9.90
C ASP A 121 -24.35 -20.96 9.42
N ASN A 122 -23.47 -20.23 8.75
CA ASN A 122 -22.17 -20.71 8.26
C ASN A 122 -21.06 -20.70 9.33
N GLU A 123 -21.37 -20.30 10.57
CA GLU A 123 -20.46 -20.22 11.73
C GLU A 123 -19.25 -19.27 11.53
N ASN A 124 -19.37 -18.28 10.68
CA ASN A 124 -18.30 -17.33 10.44
C ASN A 124 -18.05 -16.43 11.65
N LEU A 125 -16.79 -16.03 11.84
CA LEU A 125 -16.43 -14.93 12.73
C LEU A 125 -16.91 -13.61 12.13
N VAL A 126 -17.96 -13.02 12.73
CA VAL A 126 -18.48 -11.71 12.32
C VAL A 126 -17.92 -10.61 13.22
N ILE A 127 -17.29 -9.60 12.60
CA ILE A 127 -16.82 -8.38 13.25
C ILE A 127 -17.62 -7.21 12.67
N GLY A 128 -18.33 -6.46 13.50
CA GLY A 128 -19.06 -5.27 13.11
C GLY A 128 -18.20 -4.01 13.32
N MET A 129 -18.29 -3.06 12.39
CA MET A 129 -17.72 -1.73 12.54
C MET A 129 -18.78 -0.69 12.27
N SER A 130 -19.16 0.07 13.28
CA SER A 130 -20.21 1.12 13.18
C SER A 130 -20.00 2.21 14.23
N ASN A 131 -20.77 3.30 14.10
CA ASN A 131 -20.74 4.41 15.08
C ASN A 131 -21.65 4.19 16.30
N PHE A 132 -22.52 3.18 16.25
CA PHE A 132 -23.55 2.99 17.26
C PHE A 132 -23.43 1.59 17.92
N PRO A 133 -22.99 1.52 19.21
CA PRO A 133 -22.74 0.24 19.89
C PRO A 133 -24.02 -0.56 20.14
N ASN A 134 -25.20 0.07 20.08
CA ASN A 134 -26.49 -0.60 20.24
C ASN A 134 -27.19 -0.88 18.90
N SER A 135 -26.51 -0.69 17.78
CA SER A 135 -27.08 -0.96 16.45
C SER A 135 -27.30 -2.46 16.24
N THR A 136 -28.16 -2.77 15.25
CA THR A 136 -28.41 -4.17 14.85
C THR A 136 -27.12 -4.88 14.43
N LEU A 137 -26.23 -4.20 13.70
CA LEU A 137 -24.91 -4.74 13.34
C LEU A 137 -24.09 -5.06 14.58
N ALA A 138 -23.97 -4.10 15.51
CA ALA A 138 -23.16 -4.27 16.72
C ALA A 138 -23.61 -5.44 17.56
N THR A 139 -24.92 -5.52 17.86
CA THR A 139 -25.52 -6.57 18.71
C THR A 139 -25.53 -7.96 18.09
N ASN A 140 -25.36 -8.05 16.77
CA ASN A 140 -25.32 -9.33 16.04
C ASN A 140 -23.91 -9.76 15.62
N SER A 141 -22.90 -8.97 15.91
CA SER A 141 -21.49 -9.28 15.69
C SER A 141 -20.88 -9.97 16.93
N LYS A 142 -19.88 -10.79 16.74
CA LYS A 142 -19.10 -11.35 17.86
C LYS A 142 -18.25 -10.26 18.53
N TYR A 143 -17.70 -9.36 17.74
CA TYR A 143 -16.96 -8.18 18.19
C TYR A 143 -17.48 -6.96 17.46
N HIS A 144 -17.49 -5.81 18.14
CA HIS A 144 -17.90 -4.56 17.56
C HIS A 144 -16.85 -3.47 17.76
N LEU A 145 -16.34 -2.94 16.66
CA LEU A 145 -15.42 -1.80 16.65
C LEU A 145 -16.21 -0.51 16.51
N ASN A 146 -16.32 0.22 17.62
CA ASN A 146 -17.03 1.50 17.66
C ASN A 146 -16.16 2.59 17.03
N LEU A 147 -16.67 3.26 15.98
CA LEU A 147 -15.99 4.37 15.31
C LEU A 147 -15.98 5.66 16.13
N ALA A 148 -16.91 5.81 17.08
CA ALA A 148 -17.02 6.95 18.01
C ALA A 148 -16.97 8.33 17.33
N VAL A 149 -17.52 8.41 16.11
CA VAL A 149 -17.62 9.66 15.34
C VAL A 149 -18.61 10.60 16.01
N LEU A 150 -18.20 11.85 16.25
CA LEU A 150 -19.01 12.85 16.92
C LEU A 150 -19.95 13.56 15.94
N GLU A 151 -19.43 13.97 14.79
CA GLU A 151 -20.16 14.64 13.72
C GLU A 151 -19.45 14.43 12.38
N GLU A 152 -20.20 14.55 11.28
CA GLU A 152 -19.58 14.62 9.96
C GLU A 152 -19.01 16.03 9.73
N ALA A 153 -17.89 16.13 9.01
CA ALA A 153 -17.34 17.43 8.60
C ALA A 153 -18.18 18.11 7.49
N CYS A 154 -19.11 17.37 6.91
CA CYS A 154 -20.08 17.88 5.95
C CYS A 154 -21.03 18.90 6.62
N PRO A 155 -21.23 20.12 6.05
CA PRO A 155 -22.08 21.15 6.66
C PRO A 155 -23.55 20.74 6.85
N LEU A 156 -24.00 19.70 6.14
CA LEU A 156 -25.35 19.16 6.21
C LEU A 156 -25.43 17.89 7.09
N ASP A 157 -24.33 17.44 7.64
CA ASP A 157 -24.21 16.16 8.35
C ASP A 157 -24.74 14.93 7.57
N LEU A 158 -24.70 15.00 6.23
CA LEU A 158 -25.23 13.97 5.34
C LEU A 158 -24.16 13.19 4.58
N ALA A 159 -23.12 13.89 4.12
CA ALA A 159 -22.07 13.24 3.34
C ALA A 159 -21.05 12.58 4.28
N PRO A 160 -20.78 11.27 4.11
CA PRO A 160 -19.76 10.58 4.90
C PRO A 160 -18.37 11.18 4.64
N THR A 161 -17.82 11.81 5.64
CA THR A 161 -16.49 12.45 5.69
C THR A 161 -15.72 11.89 6.89
N THR A 162 -15.99 12.38 8.08
CA THR A 162 -15.37 11.94 9.34
C THR A 162 -15.57 10.44 9.57
N SER A 163 -16.76 9.91 9.31
CA SER A 163 -17.05 8.49 9.45
C SER A 163 -16.20 7.61 8.54
N THR A 164 -15.96 8.06 7.30
CA THR A 164 -15.08 7.32 6.36
C THR A 164 -13.61 7.41 6.76
N THR A 165 -13.17 8.55 7.26
CA THR A 165 -11.82 8.74 7.80
C THR A 165 -11.58 7.85 9.03
N ALA A 166 -12.51 7.83 9.98
CA ALA A 166 -12.43 6.96 11.16
C ALA A 166 -12.40 5.47 10.77
N THR A 167 -13.27 5.05 9.86
CA THR A 167 -13.30 3.67 9.33
C THR A 167 -11.94 3.27 8.72
N LEU A 168 -11.35 4.16 7.93
CA LEU A 168 -10.05 3.94 7.31
C LEU A 168 -8.94 3.78 8.36
N VAL A 169 -8.92 4.65 9.35
CA VAL A 169 -7.91 4.64 10.43
C VAL A 169 -8.00 3.34 11.24
N VAL A 170 -9.21 2.87 11.59
CA VAL A 170 -9.38 1.58 12.29
C VAL A 170 -8.91 0.42 11.40
N GLY A 171 -9.23 0.43 10.12
CA GLY A 171 -8.76 -0.57 9.17
C GLY A 171 -7.22 -0.61 9.04
N ASP A 172 -6.57 0.54 9.01
CA ASP A 172 -5.11 0.64 8.99
C ASP A 172 -4.51 0.19 10.32
N ALA A 173 -5.15 0.49 11.46
CA ALA A 173 -4.73 -0.01 12.77
C ALA A 173 -4.76 -1.53 12.84
N ILE A 174 -5.82 -2.18 12.31
CA ILE A 174 -5.91 -3.64 12.19
C ILE A 174 -4.75 -4.18 11.35
N ALA A 175 -4.53 -3.62 10.17
CA ALA A 175 -3.47 -4.09 9.27
C ALA A 175 -2.08 -3.98 9.90
N VAL A 176 -1.77 -2.85 10.54
CA VAL A 176 -0.48 -2.62 11.20
C VAL A 176 -0.29 -3.51 12.43
N ALA A 177 -1.35 -3.74 13.22
CA ALA A 177 -1.30 -4.67 14.36
C ALA A 177 -1.00 -6.11 13.90
N LEU A 178 -1.68 -6.59 12.85
CA LEU A 178 -1.42 -7.91 12.25
C LEU A 178 -0.01 -8.03 11.66
N MET A 179 0.49 -6.98 10.98
CA MET A 179 1.88 -6.93 10.50
C MET A 179 2.88 -7.08 11.64
N LYS A 180 2.68 -6.35 12.72
CA LYS A 180 3.56 -6.40 13.90
C LYS A 180 3.53 -7.76 14.57
N ALA A 181 2.33 -8.33 14.78
CA ALA A 181 2.16 -9.63 15.39
C ALA A 181 2.79 -10.78 14.57
N ARG A 182 2.84 -10.65 13.25
CA ARG A 182 3.46 -11.63 12.33
C ARG A 182 4.93 -11.35 12.03
N GLU A 183 5.54 -10.32 12.62
CA GLU A 183 6.90 -9.87 12.29
C GLU A 183 7.10 -9.63 10.78
N PHE A 184 6.11 -9.03 10.13
CA PHE A 184 6.11 -8.79 8.69
C PHE A 184 7.24 -7.83 8.28
N LYS A 185 8.13 -8.30 7.39
CA LYS A 185 9.35 -7.61 6.98
C LYS A 185 9.24 -7.01 5.57
N ALA A 186 10.21 -6.18 5.22
CA ALA A 186 10.29 -5.55 3.89
C ALA A 186 10.35 -6.59 2.75
N GLU A 187 11.01 -7.74 2.97
CA GLU A 187 11.08 -8.84 2.02
C GLU A 187 9.71 -9.46 1.76
N ASN A 188 8.86 -9.56 2.80
CA ASN A 188 7.49 -10.02 2.66
C ASN A 188 6.66 -9.04 1.83
N PHE A 189 6.83 -7.72 2.07
CA PHE A 189 6.16 -6.69 1.29
C PHE A 189 6.58 -6.72 -0.19
N ALA A 190 7.87 -6.87 -0.45
CA ALA A 190 8.42 -6.96 -1.80
C ALA A 190 7.81 -8.12 -2.60
N ARG A 191 7.56 -9.27 -1.94
CA ARG A 191 6.92 -10.46 -2.54
C ARG A 191 5.53 -10.14 -3.11
N PHE A 192 4.75 -9.28 -2.43
CA PHE A 192 3.41 -8.87 -2.88
C PHE A 192 3.44 -7.67 -3.84
N HIS A 193 4.59 -6.99 -3.98
CA HIS A 193 4.78 -5.81 -4.83
C HIS A 193 5.98 -5.95 -5.77
N PRO A 194 6.09 -7.02 -6.57
CA PRO A 194 7.31 -7.32 -7.37
C PRO A 194 7.60 -6.25 -8.44
N GLY A 195 6.57 -5.57 -8.94
CA GLY A 195 6.71 -4.51 -9.95
C GLY A 195 7.12 -3.14 -9.43
N GLY A 196 7.01 -2.91 -8.12
CA GLY A 196 7.36 -1.63 -7.49
C GLY A 196 8.87 -1.43 -7.34
N SER A 197 9.30 -0.18 -7.14
CA SER A 197 10.72 0.16 -6.93
C SER A 197 11.35 -0.62 -5.76
N LEU A 198 10.62 -0.78 -4.66
CA LEU A 198 11.06 -1.55 -3.49
C LEU A 198 11.14 -3.05 -3.83
N GLY A 199 10.15 -3.60 -4.53
CA GLY A 199 10.17 -5.00 -4.97
C GLY A 199 11.37 -5.29 -5.86
N LYS A 200 11.61 -4.48 -6.87
CA LYS A 200 12.79 -4.59 -7.72
C LYS A 200 14.10 -4.55 -6.92
N LYS A 201 14.22 -3.56 -6.00
CA LYS A 201 15.44 -3.40 -5.18
C LYS A 201 15.71 -4.60 -4.27
N LEU A 202 14.69 -5.23 -3.70
CA LEU A 202 14.83 -6.31 -2.71
C LEU A 202 14.83 -7.71 -3.34
N LEU A 203 14.18 -7.88 -4.50
CA LEU A 203 14.05 -9.20 -5.14
C LEU A 203 15.02 -9.41 -6.29
N THR A 204 15.54 -8.33 -6.92
CA THR A 204 16.49 -8.46 -8.04
C THR A 204 17.84 -8.93 -7.54
N ARG A 205 18.32 -10.02 -8.08
CA ARG A 205 19.68 -10.54 -7.84
C ARG A 205 20.60 -10.09 -8.95
N VAL A 206 21.90 -10.04 -8.70
CA VAL A 206 22.90 -9.72 -9.71
C VAL A 206 22.71 -10.57 -10.97
N LYS A 207 22.49 -11.88 -10.80
CA LYS A 207 22.27 -12.82 -11.90
C LYS A 207 21.05 -12.51 -12.80
N ASP A 208 20.04 -11.78 -12.26
CA ASP A 208 18.80 -11.47 -12.99
C ASP A 208 18.98 -10.25 -13.90
N VAL A 209 20.03 -9.46 -13.68
CA VAL A 209 20.32 -8.21 -14.41
C VAL A 209 21.73 -8.16 -15.00
N MET A 210 22.61 -9.08 -14.60
CA MET A 210 23.95 -9.12 -15.16
C MET A 210 23.91 -9.49 -16.65
N ARG A 211 24.81 -8.87 -17.40
CA ARG A 211 25.04 -9.25 -18.77
C ARG A 211 25.95 -10.45 -18.83
N THR A 212 25.60 -11.47 -19.58
CA THR A 212 26.37 -12.72 -19.73
C THR A 212 26.84 -12.97 -21.14
N ASP A 213 26.32 -12.21 -22.10
CA ASP A 213 26.62 -12.34 -23.52
C ASP A 213 27.41 -11.12 -24.03
N ASN A 214 28.24 -11.36 -25.04
CA ASN A 214 29.02 -10.33 -25.73
C ASN A 214 29.82 -9.42 -24.79
N LEU A 215 30.42 -9.99 -23.75
CA LEU A 215 31.28 -9.24 -22.84
C LEU A 215 32.57 -8.82 -23.54
N PRO A 216 33.01 -7.54 -23.41
CA PRO A 216 34.18 -7.02 -24.11
C PRO A 216 35.49 -7.46 -23.44
N TYR A 217 35.97 -8.65 -23.73
CA TYR A 217 37.28 -9.14 -23.29
C TYR A 217 38.40 -8.60 -24.17
N LEU A 218 39.53 -8.29 -23.59
CA LEU A 218 40.76 -7.84 -24.27
C LEU A 218 42.00 -8.41 -23.59
N SER A 219 42.99 -8.82 -24.37
CA SER A 219 44.28 -9.29 -23.82
C SER A 219 44.97 -8.18 -23.01
N ALA A 220 45.74 -8.58 -21.99
CA ALA A 220 46.55 -7.64 -21.22
C ALA A 220 47.66 -6.97 -22.06
N ASP A 221 48.06 -7.61 -23.18
CA ASP A 221 49.09 -7.13 -24.09
C ASP A 221 48.52 -6.30 -25.26
N ALA A 222 47.20 -6.04 -25.26
CA ALA A 222 46.55 -5.30 -26.34
C ALA A 222 47.00 -3.82 -26.38
N LYS A 223 46.98 -3.24 -27.56
CA LYS A 223 47.36 -1.86 -27.78
C LYS A 223 46.24 -0.90 -27.38
N SER A 224 46.58 0.36 -27.16
CA SER A 224 45.61 1.41 -26.75
C SER A 224 44.50 1.67 -27.77
N ASP A 225 44.78 1.52 -29.07
CA ASP A 225 43.80 1.66 -30.13
C ASP A 225 42.75 0.52 -30.09
N GLU A 226 43.19 -0.72 -29.85
CA GLU A 226 42.30 -1.88 -29.65
C GLU A 226 41.44 -1.70 -28.41
N LEU A 227 41.98 -1.13 -27.33
CA LEU A 227 41.20 -0.81 -26.12
C LEU A 227 40.08 0.20 -26.42
N VAL A 228 40.39 1.30 -27.14
CA VAL A 228 39.40 2.33 -27.50
C VAL A 228 38.29 1.75 -28.39
N LEU A 229 38.65 0.94 -29.38
CA LEU A 229 37.69 0.25 -30.24
C LEU A 229 36.78 -0.67 -29.41
N LYS A 230 37.38 -1.52 -28.55
CA LYS A 230 36.64 -2.48 -27.74
C LYS A 230 35.69 -1.83 -26.73
N LEU A 231 36.08 -0.69 -26.13
CA LEU A 231 35.22 0.12 -25.29
C LEU A 231 33.99 0.65 -26.06
N SER A 232 34.22 1.14 -27.28
CA SER A 232 33.16 1.66 -28.15
C SER A 232 32.18 0.55 -28.60
N GLU A 233 32.72 -0.58 -29.05
CA GLU A 233 31.90 -1.73 -29.53
C GLU A 233 31.10 -2.36 -28.39
N GLY A 234 31.70 -2.52 -27.20
CA GLY A 234 31.09 -3.16 -26.03
C GLY A 234 29.91 -2.38 -25.47
N ARG A 235 29.86 -1.05 -25.63
CA ARG A 235 28.79 -0.13 -25.12
C ARG A 235 28.45 -0.31 -23.65
N LEU A 236 29.40 -0.83 -22.85
CA LEU A 236 29.26 -1.04 -21.40
C LEU A 236 30.02 -0.01 -20.58
N GLY A 237 30.78 0.88 -21.23
CA GLY A 237 31.68 1.83 -20.57
C GLY A 237 32.84 1.15 -19.85
N LEU A 238 33.11 -0.13 -20.13
CA LEU A 238 34.24 -0.91 -19.60
C LEU A 238 34.69 -1.99 -20.58
N VAL A 239 35.93 -2.45 -20.38
CA VAL A 239 36.51 -3.64 -21.02
C VAL A 239 37.09 -4.54 -19.93
N ILE A 240 36.93 -5.86 -20.07
CA ILE A 240 37.50 -6.86 -19.16
C ILE A 240 38.86 -7.28 -19.71
N ILE A 241 39.90 -7.14 -18.91
CA ILE A 241 41.24 -7.56 -19.28
C ILE A 241 41.45 -9.02 -18.91
N GLY A 242 41.89 -9.83 -19.84
CA GLY A 242 42.07 -11.25 -19.70
C GLY A 242 41.07 -12.07 -20.53
N GLU A 243 40.94 -13.33 -20.20
CA GLU A 243 40.05 -14.29 -20.85
C GLU A 243 38.75 -14.50 -20.01
N GLU A 244 37.68 -15.02 -20.62
CA GLU A 244 36.40 -15.27 -19.98
C GLU A 244 36.52 -16.08 -18.69
N ASN A 245 37.37 -17.10 -18.67
CA ASN A 245 37.58 -17.96 -17.51
C ASN A 245 38.70 -17.47 -16.56
N ASN A 246 39.39 -16.39 -16.91
CA ASN A 246 40.49 -15.82 -16.13
C ASN A 246 40.59 -14.29 -16.28
N PRO A 247 39.57 -13.54 -15.81
CA PRO A 247 39.62 -12.09 -15.85
C PRO A 247 40.68 -11.57 -14.89
N LYS A 248 41.56 -10.70 -15.35
CA LYS A 248 42.64 -10.09 -14.57
C LYS A 248 42.31 -8.72 -14.03
N GLY A 249 41.37 -8.03 -14.67
CA GLY A 249 40.96 -6.69 -14.27
C GLY A 249 39.91 -6.08 -15.20
N ILE A 250 39.54 -4.85 -14.94
CA ILE A 250 38.66 -4.05 -15.78
C ILE A 250 39.28 -2.69 -16.04
N ILE A 251 39.04 -2.14 -17.22
CA ILE A 251 39.35 -0.77 -17.58
C ILE A 251 38.04 -0.07 -17.94
N THR A 252 37.76 1.06 -17.33
CA THR A 252 36.54 1.86 -17.60
C THR A 252 36.84 3.06 -18.50
N ASP A 253 35.79 3.67 -19.09
CA ASP A 253 35.90 4.94 -19.80
C ASP A 253 36.54 6.04 -18.93
N GLY A 254 36.31 6.00 -17.62
CA GLY A 254 36.92 6.93 -16.69
C GLY A 254 38.41 6.71 -16.54
N ASP A 255 38.87 5.46 -16.55
CA ASP A 255 40.30 5.12 -16.50
C ASP A 255 41.01 5.56 -17.77
N LEU A 256 40.38 5.31 -18.92
CA LEU A 256 40.91 5.77 -20.21
C LEU A 256 41.06 7.27 -20.26
N ARG A 257 40.04 8.04 -19.87
CA ARG A 257 40.10 9.52 -19.84
C ARG A 257 41.21 10.02 -18.92
N ARG A 258 41.35 9.44 -17.72
CA ARG A 258 42.43 9.80 -16.80
C ARG A 258 43.80 9.50 -17.37
N ALA A 259 43.95 8.37 -18.04
CA ALA A 259 45.21 8.00 -18.69
C ALA A 259 45.56 8.97 -19.84
N LEU A 260 44.59 9.32 -20.68
CA LEU A 260 44.78 10.33 -21.74
C LEU A 260 45.24 11.66 -21.22
N VAL A 261 44.63 12.15 -20.15
CA VAL A 261 45.05 13.47 -19.53
C VAL A 261 46.46 13.36 -18.94
N LYS A 262 46.83 12.21 -18.36
CA LYS A 262 48.12 12.04 -17.68
C LYS A 262 49.27 11.77 -18.63
N TYR A 263 49.05 11.01 -19.70
CA TYR A 263 50.12 10.46 -20.53
C TYR A 263 50.11 10.97 -21.97
N LEU A 264 48.99 11.48 -22.49
CA LEU A 264 48.97 12.19 -23.74
C LEU A 264 49.06 13.68 -23.44
N SER A 265 50.26 14.23 -23.70
CA SER A 265 50.47 15.68 -23.72
C SER A 265 49.45 16.32 -24.65
N LEU A 266 48.82 17.42 -24.23
CA LEU A 266 47.86 18.23 -24.99
C LEU A 266 48.49 18.94 -26.23
N ILE A 267 49.59 18.40 -26.77
CA ILE A 267 50.41 19.06 -27.80
C ILE A 267 49.72 19.04 -29.22
N HIS A 268 48.59 18.41 -29.38
CA HIS A 268 47.94 18.33 -30.69
C HIS A 268 46.43 18.66 -30.69
N ILE A 269 46.04 19.65 -29.91
CA ILE A 269 44.91 20.48 -30.32
C ILE A 269 45.52 21.62 -31.12
N SER A 270 45.96 21.34 -32.32
CA SER A 270 46.44 22.32 -33.28
C SER A 270 45.27 23.15 -33.73
N GLU A 271 45.61 24.45 -33.86
CA GLU A 271 44.80 25.58 -34.27
C GLU A 271 43.86 25.29 -35.44
N PRO A 272 42.66 25.91 -35.46
CA PRO A 272 41.82 25.92 -36.66
C PRO A 272 42.51 26.77 -37.73
N THR A 273 42.83 26.17 -38.85
CA THR A 273 43.11 26.87 -40.10
C THR A 273 41.84 27.48 -40.66
#